data_73689b759c34270171ba097d304ca110
#
_entry.id   73689b759c34270171ba097d304ca110
#
_cell.length_a   1.000
_cell.length_b   1.000
_cell.length_c   1.000
_cell.angle_alpha   90.00
_cell.angle_beta   90.00
_cell.angle_gamma   90.00
#
_symmetry.space_group_name_H-M   'P 1'
#
loop_
_entity.id
_entity.type
_entity.pdbx_description
1 polymer ?
#
loop_
_entity_poly.entity_id
_entity_poly.type
_entity_poly.pdbx_seq_one_letter_code
_entity_poly.pdbx_strand_id
1 'polypeptide(L)'
;MTKIFEQLLKQRGLDEDFLHPNYDELFDPFAMQDMQKAVDRIELAREKNEKVLIFGDYDADGVTASSVMRAALLDFGVLKIEVVLPDRFKDGFGLKMSAVPRILESDAGLVVTVDNGSMANEVCNELKKHGIDVIVTDHHEIPVVPDKAVATINPNRVDEKCGKGLAGVGVAFQVARALNMRKNGGKCDGQEKWLLDLVTIGTICDLMPLIGVNRTLTYWGMAVLKKTRRAGIRELAKLAKGNLEHANSQTIGFQLGPRINVAGRLESANLAYDLLNAETRARAFALAGELDELNKKRKKMQETIVAEARERISDDDFVNVVCGDWHEGVVGIAAGHLVEEFKRPAIVLARLEDGTLKGSGRSFGEFSLGEALRVCDDLLLTGGGHAAACGLSLEASNFDAFKKRINEYYASLGLKNQEKFLRAKSDIILKDLKDVNCELYDEVQLLEPFGEGNTEPIFELRAKIKSRKILKEKYLSLSIVDKDGKELRLMAFYAPKEWLEVSAGVYATVQFTLSLNEWGGRKNVEGQIISINLDK
;
A
#
# COMPACT_ATOMS: atom_id res chain seq x y z
N MET A 1 -27.62 11.58 13.54
CA MET A 1 -27.16 10.37 12.83
C MET A 1 -28.33 9.81 12.02
N THR A 2 -28.13 9.60 10.72
CA THR A 2 -29.18 9.02 9.85
C THR A 2 -29.38 7.54 10.16
N LYS A 3 -30.59 7.01 9.94
CA LYS A 3 -30.89 5.59 10.18
C LYS A 3 -30.04 4.64 9.31
N ILE A 4 -29.67 5.09 8.12
CA ILE A 4 -28.81 4.32 7.20
C ILE A 4 -27.41 4.21 7.79
N PHE A 5 -26.85 5.30 8.33
CA PHE A 5 -25.53 5.28 8.92
C PHE A 5 -25.47 4.49 10.23
N GLU A 6 -26.51 4.59 11.09
CA GLU A 6 -26.64 3.73 12.28
C GLU A 6 -26.67 2.23 11.91
N GLN A 7 -27.40 1.88 10.84
CA GLN A 7 -27.43 0.51 10.33
C GLN A 7 -26.06 0.07 9.82
N LEU A 8 -25.34 0.93 9.11
CA LEU A 8 -23.99 0.68 8.59
C LEU A 8 -23.01 0.40 9.72
N LEU A 9 -22.98 1.26 10.74
CA LEU A 9 -22.10 1.07 11.91
C LEU A 9 -22.38 -0.26 12.61
N LYS A 10 -23.65 -0.55 12.87
CA LYS A 10 -24.06 -1.81 13.49
C LYS A 10 -23.65 -3.03 12.66
N GLN A 11 -23.80 -2.96 11.34
CA GLN A 11 -23.48 -4.08 10.44
C GLN A 11 -21.97 -4.34 10.36
N ARG A 12 -21.16 -3.28 10.42
CA ARG A 12 -19.71 -3.37 10.44
C ARG A 12 -19.12 -3.58 11.84
N GLY A 13 -19.94 -3.51 12.89
CA GLY A 13 -19.47 -3.59 14.29
C GLY A 13 -18.60 -2.41 14.70
N LEU A 14 -18.87 -1.23 14.15
CA LEU A 14 -18.12 0.00 14.42
C LEU A 14 -18.84 0.82 15.50
N ASP A 15 -18.04 1.49 16.33
CA ASP A 15 -18.48 2.31 17.44
C ASP A 15 -17.96 3.75 17.35
N GLU A 16 -18.21 4.52 18.39
CA GLU A 16 -17.78 5.93 18.50
C GLU A 16 -16.25 6.04 18.53
N ASP A 17 -15.56 5.09 19.15
CA ASP A 17 -14.08 5.08 19.22
C ASP A 17 -13.47 4.87 17.84
N PHE A 18 -14.14 4.12 16.96
CA PHE A 18 -13.71 4.01 15.56
C PHE A 18 -13.90 5.33 14.79
N LEU A 19 -15.01 6.03 15.04
CA LEU A 19 -15.29 7.31 14.35
C LEU A 19 -14.36 8.43 14.84
N HIS A 20 -14.04 8.44 16.13
CA HIS A 20 -13.25 9.48 16.78
C HIS A 20 -12.12 8.89 17.63
N PRO A 21 -11.15 8.18 17.00
CA PRO A 21 -10.10 7.49 17.74
C PRO A 21 -9.24 8.46 18.56
N ASN A 22 -9.02 8.12 19.84
CA ASN A 22 -8.23 8.93 20.74
C ASN A 22 -6.73 8.60 20.60
N TYR A 23 -5.90 9.58 20.22
CA TYR A 23 -4.46 9.40 20.11
C TYR A 23 -3.80 9.04 21.45
N ASP A 24 -4.31 9.57 22.55
CA ASP A 24 -3.72 9.38 23.87
C ASP A 24 -4.02 7.99 24.47
N GLU A 25 -4.89 7.20 23.81
CA GLU A 25 -5.18 5.80 24.12
C GLU A 25 -4.31 4.81 23.34
N LEU A 26 -3.39 5.29 22.51
CA LEU A 26 -2.38 4.42 21.89
C LEU A 26 -1.58 3.70 22.98
N PHE A 27 -1.34 2.42 22.77
CA PHE A 27 -0.58 1.59 23.72
C PHE A 27 0.80 2.19 24.03
N ASP A 28 1.32 1.90 25.20
CA ASP A 28 2.69 2.28 25.59
C ASP A 28 3.71 1.59 24.68
N PRO A 29 4.55 2.32 23.92
CA PRO A 29 5.52 1.71 23.03
C PRO A 29 6.49 0.78 23.75
N PHE A 30 6.76 0.99 25.03
CA PHE A 30 7.59 0.09 25.86
C PHE A 30 6.92 -1.26 26.16
N ALA A 31 5.63 -1.43 25.85
CA ALA A 31 4.96 -2.72 25.91
C ALA A 31 5.36 -3.65 24.75
N MET A 32 5.95 -3.12 23.67
CA MET A 32 6.49 -3.96 22.59
C MET A 32 7.77 -4.67 23.03
N GLN A 33 7.90 -5.92 22.60
CA GLN A 33 9.08 -6.74 22.90
C GLN A 33 10.36 -6.05 22.41
N ASP A 34 11.39 -6.10 23.25
CA ASP A 34 12.73 -5.53 23.03
C ASP A 34 12.78 -3.99 22.87
N MET A 35 11.67 -3.24 22.97
CA MET A 35 11.67 -1.79 22.85
C MET A 35 12.61 -1.13 23.87
N GLN A 36 12.59 -1.58 25.13
CA GLN A 36 13.50 -1.06 26.16
C GLN A 36 14.97 -1.24 25.78
N LYS A 37 15.34 -2.44 25.28
CA LYS A 37 16.72 -2.73 24.85
C LYS A 37 17.15 -1.85 23.65
N ALA A 38 16.21 -1.63 22.70
CA ALA A 38 16.47 -0.77 21.55
C ALA A 38 16.75 0.67 22.00
N VAL A 39 15.89 1.22 22.85
CA VAL A 39 16.04 2.59 23.38
C VAL A 39 17.34 2.73 24.18
N ASP A 40 17.65 1.79 25.05
CA ASP A 40 18.90 1.81 25.85
C ASP A 40 20.14 1.76 24.95
N ARG A 41 20.12 0.96 23.86
CA ARG A 41 21.24 0.88 22.91
C ARG A 41 21.38 2.16 22.08
N ILE A 42 20.28 2.78 21.68
CA ILE A 42 20.29 4.08 20.97
C ILE A 42 20.80 5.18 21.92
N GLU A 43 20.38 5.17 23.17
CA GLU A 43 20.88 6.11 24.19
C GLU A 43 22.40 5.99 24.37
N LEU A 44 22.92 4.78 24.45
CA LEU A 44 24.36 4.52 24.51
C LEU A 44 25.09 5.04 23.26
N ALA A 45 24.51 4.87 22.07
CA ALA A 45 25.08 5.42 20.83
C ALA A 45 25.15 6.96 20.86
N ARG A 46 24.10 7.61 21.37
CA ARG A 46 24.08 9.06 21.60
C ARG A 46 25.17 9.50 22.56
N GLU A 47 25.27 8.85 23.73
CA GLU A 47 26.25 9.20 24.76
C GLU A 47 27.70 9.02 24.29
N LYS A 48 27.97 7.99 23.52
CA LYS A 48 29.28 7.70 22.93
C LYS A 48 29.55 8.46 21.63
N ASN A 49 28.57 9.23 21.13
CA ASN A 49 28.63 9.91 19.83
C ASN A 49 28.98 8.93 18.69
N GLU A 50 28.44 7.69 18.78
CA GLU A 50 28.59 6.67 17.74
C GLU A 50 27.85 7.08 16.47
N LYS A 51 28.32 6.59 15.32
CA LYS A 51 27.58 6.70 14.06
C LYS A 51 26.50 5.62 14.00
N VAL A 52 25.27 6.03 13.73
CA VAL A 52 24.12 5.15 13.53
C VAL A 52 23.81 5.09 12.05
N LEU A 53 23.78 3.88 11.50
CA LEU A 53 23.35 3.62 10.13
C LEU A 53 21.91 3.10 10.14
N ILE A 54 21.01 3.82 9.47
CA ILE A 54 19.64 3.36 9.19
C ILE A 54 19.67 2.60 7.88
N PHE A 55 19.27 1.33 7.91
CA PHE A 55 19.13 0.51 6.71
C PHE A 55 17.65 0.31 6.42
N GLY A 56 17.13 1.00 5.39
CA GLY A 56 15.72 0.99 5.03
C GLY A 56 15.37 0.01 3.91
N ASP A 57 14.16 0.18 3.36
CA ASP A 57 13.73 -0.45 2.11
C ASP A 57 13.45 0.60 1.02
N TYR A 58 13.26 0.15 -0.21
CA TYR A 58 13.20 0.99 -1.42
C TYR A 58 11.78 1.47 -1.78
N ASP A 59 10.74 1.00 -1.12
CA ASP A 59 9.36 1.40 -1.39
C ASP A 59 8.89 2.56 -0.49
N ALA A 60 7.61 2.92 -0.60
CA ALA A 60 7.07 4.06 0.15
C ALA A 60 7.05 3.81 1.65
N ASP A 61 6.85 2.57 2.12
CA ASP A 61 6.91 2.25 3.54
C ASP A 61 8.34 2.37 4.07
N GLY A 62 9.30 1.71 3.43
CA GLY A 62 10.71 1.78 3.83
C GLY A 62 11.30 3.19 3.77
N VAL A 63 10.95 3.97 2.73
CA VAL A 63 11.40 5.38 2.59
C VAL A 63 10.79 6.28 3.68
N THR A 64 9.50 6.12 3.99
CA THR A 64 8.86 6.89 5.07
C THR A 64 9.33 6.43 6.45
N ALA A 65 9.51 5.13 6.67
CA ALA A 65 10.08 4.57 7.90
C ALA A 65 11.51 5.09 8.16
N SER A 66 12.36 5.13 7.13
CA SER A 66 13.71 5.69 7.20
C SER A 66 13.69 7.19 7.58
N SER A 67 12.74 7.93 7.01
CA SER A 67 12.56 9.36 7.32
C SER A 67 12.06 9.59 8.75
N VAL A 68 11.14 8.74 9.24
CA VAL A 68 10.63 8.77 10.62
C VAL A 68 11.77 8.43 11.59
N MET A 69 12.50 7.33 11.35
CA MET A 69 13.61 6.92 12.21
C MET A 69 14.71 7.98 12.29
N ARG A 70 15.10 8.55 11.14
CA ARG A 70 16.09 9.63 11.11
C ARG A 70 15.63 10.84 11.94
N ALA A 71 14.38 11.26 11.76
CA ALA A 71 13.85 12.40 12.51
C ALA A 71 13.82 12.12 14.03
N ALA A 72 13.44 10.91 14.43
CA ALA A 72 13.39 10.49 15.83
C ALA A 72 14.79 10.46 16.46
N LEU A 73 15.78 9.90 15.78
CA LEU A 73 17.16 9.85 16.24
C LEU A 73 17.76 11.25 16.38
N LEU A 74 17.52 12.14 15.41
CA LEU A 74 17.97 13.55 15.50
C LEU A 74 17.32 14.27 16.68
N ASP A 75 16.00 14.13 16.87
CA ASP A 75 15.31 14.74 18.01
C ASP A 75 15.82 14.20 19.34
N PHE A 76 16.18 12.92 19.40
CA PHE A 76 16.76 12.28 20.59
C PHE A 76 18.22 12.72 20.84
N GLY A 77 18.89 13.38 19.87
CA GLY A 77 20.25 13.92 19.99
C GLY A 77 21.35 13.01 19.41
N VAL A 78 21.01 12.04 18.59
CA VAL A 78 22.00 11.30 17.79
C VAL A 78 22.42 12.16 16.60
N LEU A 79 23.68 12.58 16.54
CA LEU A 79 24.14 13.57 15.56
C LEU A 79 24.77 12.96 14.30
N LYS A 80 25.30 11.74 14.39
CA LYS A 80 25.95 11.06 13.28
C LYS A 80 25.03 9.97 12.73
N ILE A 81 24.28 10.30 11.69
CA ILE A 81 23.32 9.38 11.08
C ILE A 81 23.63 9.26 9.60
N GLU A 82 23.70 8.03 9.13
CA GLU A 82 23.71 7.68 7.71
C GLU A 82 22.47 6.89 7.38
N VAL A 83 21.88 7.13 6.19
CA VAL A 83 20.73 6.35 5.71
C VAL A 83 21.13 5.63 4.44
N VAL A 84 20.88 4.34 4.41
CA VAL A 84 21.15 3.45 3.29
C VAL A 84 19.84 2.82 2.86
N LEU A 85 19.47 3.07 1.60
CA LEU A 85 18.36 2.38 0.95
C LEU A 85 18.93 1.43 -0.10
N PRO A 86 18.52 0.14 -0.12
CA PRO A 86 19.03 -0.82 -1.08
C PRO A 86 18.56 -0.51 -2.50
N ASP A 87 19.36 -0.91 -3.48
CA ASP A 87 18.97 -0.92 -4.88
C ASP A 87 18.15 -2.20 -5.15
N ARG A 88 16.90 -2.05 -5.55
CA ARG A 88 15.98 -3.15 -5.80
C ARG A 88 16.52 -4.21 -6.76
N PHE A 89 17.33 -3.80 -7.74
CA PHE A 89 17.82 -4.66 -8.81
C PHE A 89 19.14 -5.33 -8.47
N LYS A 90 20.02 -4.61 -7.75
CA LYS A 90 21.35 -5.10 -7.39
C LYS A 90 21.36 -5.81 -6.05
N ASP A 91 20.73 -5.20 -5.03
CA ASP A 91 20.78 -5.70 -3.65
C ASP A 91 19.57 -6.61 -3.36
N GLY A 92 18.43 -6.36 -4.05
CA GLY A 92 17.16 -7.01 -3.80
C GLY A 92 16.50 -6.49 -2.51
N PHE A 93 15.58 -7.27 -1.95
CA PHE A 93 14.85 -6.91 -0.73
C PHE A 93 15.63 -7.28 0.55
N GLY A 94 15.61 -6.39 1.53
CA GLY A 94 16.06 -6.62 2.90
C GLY A 94 17.57 -6.57 3.11
N LEU A 95 17.96 -6.67 4.38
CA LEU A 95 19.35 -6.66 4.79
C LEU A 95 20.01 -8.02 4.51
N LYS A 96 20.91 -8.06 3.52
CA LYS A 96 21.61 -9.26 3.03
C LYS A 96 23.11 -9.20 3.27
N MET A 97 23.82 -10.32 3.14
CA MET A 97 25.27 -10.41 3.25
C MET A 97 26.00 -9.48 2.26
N SER A 98 25.40 -9.19 1.10
CA SER A 98 25.95 -8.22 0.15
C SER A 98 26.06 -6.79 0.68
N ALA A 99 25.28 -6.43 1.70
CA ALA A 99 25.32 -5.12 2.33
C ALA A 99 26.44 -4.99 3.39
N VAL A 100 26.96 -6.12 3.89
CA VAL A 100 27.98 -6.12 4.97
C VAL A 100 29.21 -5.30 4.63
N PRO A 101 29.87 -5.41 3.45
CA PRO A 101 31.03 -4.59 3.12
C PRO A 101 30.75 -3.08 3.24
N ARG A 102 29.63 -2.62 2.70
CA ARG A 102 29.20 -1.22 2.77
C ARG A 102 28.97 -0.75 4.21
N ILE A 103 28.38 -1.61 5.04
CA ILE A 103 28.16 -1.31 6.47
C ILE A 103 29.49 -1.18 7.19
N LEU A 104 30.44 -2.07 6.95
CA LEU A 104 31.79 -2.00 7.53
C LEU A 104 32.55 -0.74 7.12
N GLU A 105 32.43 -0.35 5.86
CA GLU A 105 33.02 0.89 5.33
C GLU A 105 32.41 2.16 5.91
N SER A 106 31.17 2.08 6.42
CA SER A 106 30.47 3.23 6.98
C SER A 106 31.00 3.70 8.32
N ASP A 107 31.80 2.90 9.01
CA ASP A 107 32.29 3.15 10.38
C ASP A 107 31.16 3.32 11.43
N ALA A 108 30.01 2.69 11.18
CA ALA A 108 28.88 2.72 12.11
C ALA A 108 29.07 1.74 13.26
N GLY A 109 28.79 2.19 14.49
CA GLY A 109 28.76 1.33 15.67
C GLY A 109 27.41 0.65 15.92
N LEU A 110 26.36 1.18 15.30
CA LEU A 110 25.00 0.68 15.39
C LEU A 110 24.30 0.73 14.03
N VAL A 111 23.68 -0.38 13.64
CA VAL A 111 22.75 -0.46 12.52
C VAL A 111 21.32 -0.54 13.06
N VAL A 112 20.41 0.28 12.52
CA VAL A 112 18.97 0.18 12.78
C VAL A 112 18.28 -0.11 11.46
N THR A 113 17.71 -1.31 11.32
CA THR A 113 16.91 -1.60 10.13
C THR A 113 15.50 -1.00 10.30
N VAL A 114 14.87 -0.59 9.21
CA VAL A 114 13.48 -0.17 9.18
C VAL A 114 12.78 -0.80 7.99
N ASP A 115 11.63 -1.41 8.24
CA ASP A 115 10.83 -2.11 7.24
C ASP A 115 11.56 -3.31 6.60
N ASN A 116 12.51 -3.85 7.29
CA ASN A 116 13.24 -5.07 6.91
C ASN A 116 14.08 -5.60 8.10
N GLY A 117 14.70 -6.74 7.90
CA GLY A 117 15.66 -7.29 8.86
C GLY A 117 15.18 -8.53 9.61
N SER A 118 13.90 -8.89 9.54
CA SER A 118 13.34 -10.06 10.22
C SER A 118 14.01 -11.39 9.81
N MET A 119 14.56 -11.44 8.60
CA MET A 119 15.29 -12.61 8.08
C MET A 119 16.82 -12.44 8.08
N ALA A 120 17.36 -11.38 8.71
CA ALA A 120 18.77 -11.01 8.62
C ALA A 120 19.68 -11.70 9.65
N ASN A 121 19.39 -12.93 10.05
CA ASN A 121 20.12 -13.65 11.10
C ASN A 121 21.62 -13.79 10.80
N GLU A 122 21.98 -14.18 9.57
CA GLU A 122 23.38 -14.32 9.15
C GLU A 122 24.12 -12.99 9.17
N VAL A 123 23.45 -11.93 8.73
CA VAL A 123 24.03 -10.57 8.73
C VAL A 123 24.23 -10.06 10.15
N CYS A 124 23.27 -10.24 11.04
CA CYS A 124 23.41 -9.89 12.44
C CYS A 124 24.58 -10.63 13.10
N ASN A 125 24.75 -11.91 12.77
CA ASN A 125 25.88 -12.71 13.22
C ASN A 125 27.22 -12.16 12.72
N GLU A 126 27.29 -11.79 11.44
CA GLU A 126 28.52 -11.26 10.84
C GLU A 126 28.89 -9.88 11.41
N LEU A 127 27.94 -8.95 11.45
CA LEU A 127 28.16 -7.61 12.00
C LEU A 127 28.59 -7.66 13.47
N LYS A 128 28.04 -8.58 14.25
CA LYS A 128 28.42 -8.79 15.66
C LYS A 128 29.90 -9.18 15.81
N LYS A 129 30.46 -10.00 14.91
CA LYS A 129 31.90 -10.34 14.92
C LYS A 129 32.79 -9.11 14.73
N HIS A 130 32.28 -8.11 14.01
CA HIS A 130 32.97 -6.83 13.77
C HIS A 130 32.66 -5.76 14.84
N GLY A 131 31.94 -6.12 15.91
CA GLY A 131 31.60 -5.19 16.99
C GLY A 131 30.47 -4.22 16.67
N ILE A 132 29.74 -4.42 15.57
CA ILE A 132 28.60 -3.61 15.17
C ILE A 132 27.33 -4.24 15.73
N ASP A 133 26.56 -3.46 16.48
CA ASP A 133 25.27 -3.88 16.99
C ASP A 133 24.16 -3.64 15.98
N VAL A 134 23.12 -4.49 16.01
CA VAL A 134 21.96 -4.37 15.13
C VAL A 134 20.69 -4.27 15.95
N ILE A 135 19.83 -3.30 15.64
CA ILE A 135 18.44 -3.22 16.06
C ILE A 135 17.59 -3.46 14.83
N VAL A 136 16.72 -4.47 14.89
CA VAL A 136 15.76 -4.76 13.82
C VAL A 136 14.43 -4.09 14.15
N THR A 137 13.91 -3.26 13.23
CA THR A 137 12.52 -2.77 13.27
C THR A 137 11.84 -3.13 11.95
N ASP A 138 10.85 -4.00 12.02
CA ASP A 138 10.25 -4.63 10.84
C ASP A 138 8.80 -5.05 11.16
N HIS A 139 8.04 -5.39 10.13
CA HIS A 139 6.67 -5.90 10.24
C HIS A 139 6.43 -7.15 9.37
N HIS A 140 7.41 -7.57 8.61
CA HIS A 140 7.33 -8.79 7.80
C HIS A 140 7.27 -10.05 8.66
N GLU A 141 6.93 -11.18 8.04
CA GLU A 141 6.94 -12.48 8.72
C GLU A 141 8.31 -12.77 9.37
N ILE A 142 8.28 -13.27 10.57
CA ILE A 142 9.47 -13.55 11.36
C ILE A 142 9.39 -14.98 11.96
N PRO A 143 9.81 -15.99 11.20
CA PRO A 143 9.78 -17.38 11.69
C PRO A 143 10.76 -17.62 12.85
N VAL A 144 11.89 -16.91 12.86
CA VAL A 144 12.92 -16.99 13.89
C VAL A 144 13.48 -15.59 14.16
N VAL A 145 13.43 -15.16 15.41
CA VAL A 145 14.01 -13.87 15.83
C VAL A 145 15.54 -13.93 15.70
N PRO A 146 16.20 -12.94 15.04
CA PRO A 146 17.65 -12.88 14.93
C PRO A 146 18.34 -12.83 16.31
N ASP A 147 19.07 -13.89 16.66
CA ASP A 147 19.60 -14.13 18.01
C ASP A 147 20.77 -13.19 18.40
N LYS A 148 21.46 -12.61 17.44
CA LYS A 148 22.57 -11.64 17.63
C LYS A 148 22.15 -10.20 17.44
N ALA A 149 20.92 -9.92 17.05
CA ALA A 149 20.38 -8.58 17.15
C ALA A 149 20.26 -8.17 18.64
N VAL A 150 20.59 -6.92 18.95
CA VAL A 150 20.44 -6.38 20.31
C VAL A 150 18.96 -6.30 20.69
N ALA A 151 18.15 -5.93 19.71
CA ALA A 151 16.71 -5.85 19.84
C ALA A 151 16.05 -6.17 18.50
N THR A 152 14.86 -6.77 18.56
CA THR A 152 14.02 -7.02 17.39
C THR A 152 12.59 -6.61 17.72
N ILE A 153 12.18 -5.47 17.14
CA ILE A 153 10.84 -4.91 17.30
C ILE A 153 10.05 -5.28 16.06
N ASN A 154 9.15 -6.25 16.20
CA ASN A 154 8.30 -6.72 15.10
C ASN A 154 6.96 -7.20 15.66
N PRO A 155 5.82 -6.61 15.20
CA PRO A 155 4.48 -6.98 15.67
C PRO A 155 4.09 -8.42 15.31
N ASN A 156 4.78 -9.07 14.37
CA ASN A 156 4.50 -10.44 13.94
C ASN A 156 5.28 -11.50 14.69
N ARG A 157 6.10 -11.13 15.67
CA ARG A 157 6.71 -12.10 16.60
C ARG A 157 5.65 -12.90 17.34
N VAL A 158 5.97 -14.15 17.60
CA VAL A 158 5.07 -15.07 18.34
C VAL A 158 4.78 -14.58 19.77
N ASP A 159 5.77 -13.95 20.40
CA ASP A 159 5.69 -13.43 21.78
C ASP A 159 5.19 -11.97 21.87
N GLU A 160 4.89 -11.32 20.74
CA GLU A 160 4.42 -9.94 20.69
C GLU A 160 2.90 -9.85 20.88
N LYS A 161 2.46 -8.93 21.73
CA LYS A 161 1.04 -8.70 22.05
C LYS A 161 0.51 -7.37 21.53
N CYS A 162 1.42 -6.45 21.17
CA CYS A 162 1.09 -5.09 20.77
C CYS A 162 1.37 -4.84 19.28
N GLY A 163 0.77 -3.80 18.72
CA GLY A 163 1.12 -3.31 17.40
C GLY A 163 0.76 -4.22 16.22
N LYS A 164 -0.09 -5.23 16.41
CA LYS A 164 -0.51 -6.11 15.31
C LYS A 164 -1.04 -5.30 14.13
N GLY A 165 -0.57 -5.65 12.95
CA GLY A 165 -0.95 -5.00 11.70
C GLY A 165 -0.23 -3.66 11.41
N LEU A 166 0.74 -3.21 12.23
CA LEU A 166 1.55 -2.04 11.89
C LEU A 166 2.35 -2.28 10.61
N ALA A 167 2.48 -1.24 9.77
CA ALA A 167 3.47 -1.14 8.70
C ALA A 167 4.87 -0.91 9.28
N GLY A 168 5.92 -1.04 8.46
CA GLY A 168 7.30 -0.73 8.86
C GLY A 168 7.46 0.70 9.39
N VAL A 169 6.82 1.68 8.75
CA VAL A 169 6.78 3.06 9.25
C VAL A 169 6.06 3.18 10.58
N GLY A 170 5.02 2.37 10.81
CA GLY A 170 4.30 2.31 12.08
C GLY A 170 5.18 1.79 13.20
N VAL A 171 6.00 0.78 12.94
CA VAL A 171 6.99 0.25 13.89
C VAL A 171 8.07 1.31 14.17
N ALA A 172 8.62 1.95 13.14
CA ALA A 172 9.56 3.06 13.30
C ALA A 172 8.97 4.21 14.14
N PHE A 173 7.68 4.49 13.98
CA PHE A 173 6.98 5.49 14.77
C PHE A 173 6.83 5.09 16.26
N GLN A 174 6.63 3.80 16.58
CA GLN A 174 6.64 3.37 17.98
C GLN A 174 8.01 3.58 18.63
N VAL A 175 9.10 3.34 17.90
CA VAL A 175 10.46 3.69 18.37
C VAL A 175 10.58 5.21 18.57
N ALA A 176 10.07 6.02 17.64
CA ALA A 176 10.06 7.48 17.78
C ALA A 176 9.32 7.93 19.04
N ARG A 177 8.15 7.34 19.35
CA ARG A 177 7.40 7.60 20.59
C ARG A 177 8.20 7.19 21.82
N ALA A 178 8.83 6.02 21.81
CA ALA A 178 9.63 5.52 22.93
C ALA A 178 10.84 6.44 23.22
N LEU A 179 11.55 6.89 22.18
CA LEU A 179 12.66 7.84 22.31
C LEU A 179 12.19 9.21 22.84
N ASN A 180 11.05 9.70 22.34
CA ASN A 180 10.47 10.95 22.82
C ASN A 180 10.04 10.85 24.30
N MET A 181 9.41 9.75 24.71
CA MET A 181 9.08 9.47 26.11
C MET A 181 10.33 9.38 26.99
N ARG A 182 11.39 8.70 26.53
CA ARG A 182 12.66 8.61 27.27
C ARG A 182 13.29 9.99 27.48
N LYS A 183 13.27 10.83 26.45
CA LYS A 183 13.79 12.22 26.49
C LYS A 183 13.00 13.10 27.48
N ASN A 184 11.70 12.90 27.58
CA ASN A 184 10.78 13.80 28.29
C ASN A 184 10.25 13.21 29.62
N GLY A 185 10.93 12.25 30.24
CA GLY A 185 10.60 11.75 31.56
C GLY A 185 9.35 10.86 31.62
N GLY A 186 9.06 10.13 30.54
CA GLY A 186 8.04 9.09 30.51
C GLY A 186 6.74 9.47 29.77
N LYS A 187 6.66 10.67 29.19
CA LYS A 187 5.51 11.10 28.35
C LYS A 187 5.99 11.76 27.07
N CYS A 188 5.24 11.57 25.99
CA CYS A 188 5.47 12.30 24.75
C CYS A 188 5.15 13.79 24.92
N ASP A 189 5.95 14.66 24.29
CA ASP A 189 5.72 16.11 24.29
C ASP A 189 4.81 16.59 23.15
N GLY A 190 4.38 15.68 22.28
CA GLY A 190 3.51 15.93 21.13
C GLY A 190 4.23 16.32 19.86
N GLN A 191 5.57 16.47 19.87
CA GLN A 191 6.33 16.76 18.64
C GLN A 191 6.37 15.55 17.70
N GLU A 192 6.35 14.33 18.23
CA GLU A 192 6.28 13.10 17.47
C GLU A 192 5.05 13.04 16.55
N LYS A 193 3.95 13.72 16.91
CA LYS A 193 2.71 13.77 16.10
C LYS A 193 2.95 14.35 14.70
N TRP A 194 3.96 15.22 14.53
CA TRP A 194 4.30 15.74 13.19
C TRP A 194 4.90 14.72 12.23
N LEU A 195 5.27 13.54 12.71
CA LEU A 195 5.71 12.42 11.89
C LEU A 195 4.53 11.62 11.32
N LEU A 196 3.30 11.84 11.79
CA LEU A 196 2.12 11.09 11.37
C LEU A 196 1.77 11.31 9.89
N ASP A 197 2.22 12.39 9.26
CA ASP A 197 2.08 12.57 7.81
C ASP A 197 2.82 11.48 7.03
N LEU A 198 4.05 11.12 7.44
CA LEU A 198 4.81 10.03 6.87
C LEU A 198 4.23 8.66 7.22
N VAL A 199 3.84 8.47 8.50
CA VAL A 199 3.23 7.23 8.98
C VAL A 199 1.98 6.89 8.16
N THR A 200 1.13 7.88 7.89
CA THR A 200 -0.08 7.67 7.10
C THR A 200 0.23 7.32 5.65
N ILE A 201 1.24 7.96 5.05
CA ILE A 201 1.65 7.65 3.67
C ILE A 201 2.16 6.21 3.58
N GLY A 202 3.10 5.80 4.42
CA GLY A 202 3.66 4.43 4.38
C GLY A 202 2.58 3.39 4.66
N THR A 203 1.81 3.54 5.74
CA THR A 203 0.74 2.60 6.12
C THR A 203 -0.30 2.37 5.01
N ILE A 204 -0.75 3.44 4.34
CA ILE A 204 -1.72 3.32 3.24
C ILE A 204 -1.06 2.74 1.98
N CYS A 205 0.20 3.12 1.68
CA CYS A 205 0.91 2.60 0.51
C CYS A 205 1.25 1.13 0.61
N ASP A 206 1.49 0.63 1.82
CA ASP A 206 1.75 -0.77 2.11
C ASP A 206 0.47 -1.62 2.27
N LEU A 207 -0.70 -1.02 2.04
CA LEU A 207 -2.02 -1.67 2.12
C LEU A 207 -2.29 -2.34 3.47
N MET A 208 -1.78 -1.77 4.56
CA MET A 208 -2.03 -2.30 5.90
C MET A 208 -3.46 -2.03 6.35
N PRO A 209 -4.06 -2.94 7.14
CA PRO A 209 -5.43 -2.78 7.62
C PRO A 209 -5.61 -1.48 8.43
N LEU A 210 -6.55 -0.62 8.01
CA LEU A 210 -6.85 0.68 8.64
C LEU A 210 -7.85 0.53 9.81
N ILE A 211 -7.55 -0.43 10.69
CA ILE A 211 -8.30 -0.74 11.92
C ILE A 211 -7.36 -0.69 13.13
N GLY A 212 -7.91 -0.72 14.33
CA GLY A 212 -7.12 -0.71 15.57
C GLY A 212 -6.10 0.42 15.62
N VAL A 213 -4.83 0.11 15.92
CA VAL A 213 -3.76 1.09 16.02
C VAL A 213 -3.55 1.89 14.71
N ASN A 214 -3.62 1.23 13.56
CA ASN A 214 -3.48 1.91 12.27
C ASN A 214 -4.63 2.89 12.01
N ARG A 215 -5.85 2.57 12.47
CA ARG A 215 -6.98 3.51 12.40
C ARG A 215 -6.63 4.81 13.13
N THR A 216 -6.15 4.73 14.36
CA THR A 216 -5.76 5.91 15.15
C THR A 216 -4.63 6.68 14.49
N LEU A 217 -3.56 5.99 14.06
CA LEU A 217 -2.41 6.63 13.43
C LEU A 217 -2.77 7.32 12.12
N THR A 218 -3.56 6.68 11.26
CA THR A 218 -3.94 7.23 9.95
C THR A 218 -5.02 8.30 10.05
N TYR A 219 -5.96 8.19 10.99
CA TYR A 219 -6.96 9.23 11.25
C TYR A 219 -6.28 10.55 11.63
N TRP A 220 -5.42 10.53 12.64
CA TRP A 220 -4.68 11.72 13.07
C TRP A 220 -3.63 12.13 12.03
N GLY A 221 -3.03 11.18 11.36
CA GLY A 221 -2.05 11.44 10.33
C GLY A 221 -2.65 12.11 9.09
N MET A 222 -3.90 11.83 8.72
CA MET A 222 -4.61 12.60 7.70
C MET A 222 -4.77 14.07 8.10
N ALA A 223 -5.06 14.35 9.37
CA ALA A 223 -5.13 15.72 9.87
C ALA A 223 -3.76 16.44 9.83
N VAL A 224 -2.67 15.71 10.14
CA VAL A 224 -1.30 16.23 10.04
C VAL A 224 -0.89 16.42 8.58
N LEU A 225 -1.20 15.47 7.69
CA LEU A 225 -0.89 15.54 6.25
C LEU A 225 -1.51 16.79 5.60
N LYS A 226 -2.76 17.11 5.93
CA LYS A 226 -3.44 18.33 5.45
C LYS A 226 -2.70 19.61 5.85
N LYS A 227 -1.93 19.57 6.93
CA LYS A 227 -1.14 20.68 7.47
C LYS A 227 0.37 20.42 7.44
N THR A 228 0.82 19.46 6.64
CA THR A 228 2.22 19.03 6.62
C THR A 228 3.20 20.20 6.49
N ARG A 229 4.27 20.14 7.27
CA ARG A 229 5.38 21.11 7.21
C ARG A 229 6.44 20.74 6.17
N ARG A 230 6.37 19.51 5.62
CA ARG A 230 7.35 18.99 4.66
C ARG A 230 7.16 19.62 3.29
N ALA A 231 8.18 20.35 2.85
CA ALA A 231 8.16 20.97 1.52
C ALA A 231 8.00 19.93 0.41
N GLY A 232 8.65 18.75 0.54
CA GLY A 232 8.59 17.67 -0.43
C GLY A 232 7.17 17.17 -0.68
N ILE A 233 6.41 16.88 0.39
CA ILE A 233 5.01 16.42 0.26
C ILE A 233 4.15 17.51 -0.41
N ARG A 234 4.32 18.78 -0.03
CA ARG A 234 3.57 19.89 -0.62
C ARG A 234 3.83 20.09 -2.11
N GLU A 235 5.08 20.05 -2.52
CA GLU A 235 5.43 20.22 -3.94
C GLU A 235 5.01 18.99 -4.76
N LEU A 236 5.15 17.77 -4.22
CA LEU A 236 4.67 16.54 -4.88
C LEU A 236 3.14 16.55 -5.09
N ALA A 237 2.38 16.97 -4.08
CA ALA A 237 0.92 17.07 -4.16
C ALA A 237 0.48 18.07 -5.24
N LYS A 238 1.13 19.22 -5.35
CA LYS A 238 0.83 20.22 -6.40
C LYS A 238 1.05 19.65 -7.79
N LEU A 239 2.17 18.94 -8.04
CA LEU A 239 2.44 18.31 -9.33
C LEU A 239 1.43 17.19 -9.65
N ALA A 240 0.98 16.49 -8.63
CA ALA A 240 -0.08 15.49 -8.75
C ALA A 240 -1.46 16.09 -8.99
N LYS A 241 -1.60 17.43 -9.03
CA LYS A 241 -2.87 18.17 -9.08
C LYS A 241 -3.79 17.86 -7.88
N GLY A 242 -3.20 17.45 -6.77
CA GLY A 242 -3.89 17.20 -5.51
C GLY A 242 -4.00 18.47 -4.65
N ASN A 243 -5.10 18.58 -3.93
CA ASN A 243 -5.25 19.57 -2.88
C ASN A 243 -5.10 18.88 -1.53
N LEU A 244 -4.03 19.18 -0.79
CA LEU A 244 -3.80 18.56 0.52
C LEU A 244 -4.86 18.93 1.56
N GLU A 245 -5.54 20.07 1.42
CA GLU A 245 -6.63 20.45 2.35
C GLU A 245 -7.80 19.45 2.29
N HIS A 246 -8.02 18.85 1.12
CA HIS A 246 -9.04 17.84 0.88
C HIS A 246 -8.45 16.45 0.65
N ALA A 247 -7.20 16.23 1.12
CA ALA A 247 -6.56 14.93 0.96
C ALA A 247 -7.33 13.83 1.68
N ASN A 248 -7.42 12.67 1.03
CA ASN A 248 -8.00 11.44 1.53
C ASN A 248 -7.08 10.26 1.18
N SER A 249 -7.48 9.04 1.52
CA SER A 249 -6.69 7.85 1.22
C SER A 249 -6.39 7.67 -0.28
N GLN A 250 -7.31 8.06 -1.17
CA GLN A 250 -7.08 8.03 -2.62
C GLN A 250 -5.97 8.99 -3.05
N THR A 251 -5.87 10.17 -2.41
CA THR A 251 -4.76 11.11 -2.65
C THR A 251 -3.42 10.44 -2.36
N ILE A 252 -3.33 9.68 -1.27
CA ILE A 252 -2.11 8.94 -0.92
C ILE A 252 -1.91 7.78 -1.90
N GLY A 253 -2.87 6.88 -2.01
CA GLY A 253 -2.72 5.63 -2.78
C GLY A 253 -2.51 5.82 -4.28
N PHE A 254 -3.09 6.88 -4.89
CA PHE A 254 -3.07 7.07 -6.35
C PHE A 254 -2.30 8.30 -6.83
N GLN A 255 -1.98 9.24 -5.93
CA GLN A 255 -1.28 10.46 -6.32
C GLN A 255 0.11 10.55 -5.71
N LEU A 256 0.26 10.44 -4.39
CA LEU A 256 1.54 10.55 -3.69
C LEU A 256 2.34 9.24 -3.75
N GLY A 257 1.75 8.13 -3.31
CA GLY A 257 2.40 6.84 -3.21
C GLY A 257 3.04 6.35 -4.51
N PRO A 258 2.34 6.37 -5.67
CA PRO A 258 2.95 5.96 -6.93
C PRO A 258 4.18 6.79 -7.34
N ARG A 259 4.25 8.08 -6.95
CA ARG A 259 5.40 8.94 -7.20
C ARG A 259 6.56 8.68 -6.26
N ILE A 260 6.29 8.29 -5.02
CA ILE A 260 7.31 7.86 -4.06
C ILE A 260 7.87 6.49 -4.49
N ASN A 261 6.97 5.54 -4.75
CA ASN A 261 7.34 4.18 -5.15
C ASN A 261 8.09 4.08 -6.48
N VAL A 262 7.92 5.06 -7.39
CA VAL A 262 8.58 4.98 -8.70
C VAL A 262 10.09 5.10 -8.61
N ALA A 263 10.62 5.80 -7.61
CA ALA A 263 12.05 5.92 -7.39
C ALA A 263 12.71 4.53 -7.29
N GLY A 264 12.25 3.67 -6.37
CA GLY A 264 12.75 2.30 -6.21
C GLY A 264 12.37 1.32 -7.33
N ARG A 265 11.54 1.74 -8.31
CA ARG A 265 11.16 0.90 -9.45
C ARG A 265 11.94 1.17 -10.72
N LEU A 266 12.40 2.39 -10.93
CA LEU A 266 13.07 2.80 -12.16
C LEU A 266 14.46 3.38 -11.94
N GLU A 267 14.77 3.84 -10.73
CA GLU A 267 16.06 4.44 -10.36
C GLU A 267 16.43 4.10 -8.91
N SER A 268 16.79 5.09 -8.10
CA SER A 268 17.16 4.93 -6.70
C SER A 268 16.11 5.48 -5.75
N ALA A 269 15.75 4.70 -4.73
CA ALA A 269 14.85 5.13 -3.66
C ALA A 269 15.33 6.38 -2.91
N ASN A 270 16.62 6.68 -2.98
CA ASN A 270 17.19 7.89 -2.40
C ASN A 270 16.54 9.17 -2.93
N LEU A 271 16.06 9.18 -4.18
CA LEU A 271 15.37 10.34 -4.76
C LEU A 271 14.07 10.67 -3.99
N ALA A 272 13.32 9.65 -3.62
CA ALA A 272 12.09 9.82 -2.81
C ALA A 272 12.44 10.19 -1.35
N TYR A 273 13.44 9.55 -0.79
CA TYR A 273 13.95 9.88 0.55
C TYR A 273 14.42 11.33 0.64
N ASP A 274 15.21 11.79 -0.31
CA ASP A 274 15.72 13.18 -0.39
C ASP A 274 14.54 14.17 -0.52
N LEU A 275 13.51 13.82 -1.30
CA LEU A 275 12.31 14.65 -1.40
C LEU A 275 11.62 14.82 -0.05
N LEU A 276 11.37 13.71 0.67
CA LEU A 276 10.67 13.75 1.96
C LEU A 276 11.45 14.50 3.04
N ASN A 277 12.78 14.55 2.92
CA ASN A 277 13.69 15.22 3.85
C ASN A 277 14.25 16.54 3.31
N ALA A 278 13.71 17.07 2.20
CA ALA A 278 14.20 18.31 1.60
C ALA A 278 14.03 19.51 2.53
N GLU A 279 15.11 20.16 2.88
CA GLU A 279 15.13 21.31 3.80
C GLU A 279 14.64 22.60 3.14
N THR A 280 14.82 22.72 1.82
CA THR A 280 14.42 23.92 1.07
C THR A 280 13.32 23.61 0.06
N ARG A 281 12.43 24.60 -0.16
CA ARG A 281 11.40 24.48 -1.19
C ARG A 281 11.97 24.31 -2.60
N ALA A 282 13.09 24.94 -2.91
CA ALA A 282 13.72 24.83 -4.22
C ALA A 282 14.21 23.40 -4.49
N ARG A 283 14.85 22.75 -3.50
CA ARG A 283 15.26 21.34 -3.62
C ARG A 283 14.04 20.42 -3.72
N ALA A 284 13.02 20.65 -2.88
CA ALA A 284 11.78 19.89 -2.92
C ALA A 284 11.09 19.98 -4.29
N PHE A 285 11.03 21.16 -4.89
CA PHE A 285 10.43 21.37 -6.22
C PHE A 285 11.19 20.59 -7.32
N ALA A 286 12.52 20.64 -7.32
CA ALA A 286 13.33 19.91 -8.29
C ALA A 286 13.11 18.39 -8.18
N LEU A 287 13.24 17.83 -6.96
CA LEU A 287 13.07 16.39 -6.72
C LEU A 287 11.65 15.91 -7.02
N ALA A 288 10.63 16.70 -6.67
CA ALA A 288 9.24 16.38 -7.01
C ALA A 288 9.02 16.34 -8.52
N GLY A 289 9.67 17.24 -9.28
CA GLY A 289 9.66 17.25 -10.73
C GLY A 289 10.25 15.96 -11.34
N GLU A 290 11.40 15.53 -10.84
CA GLU A 290 12.06 14.29 -11.28
C GLU A 290 11.17 13.07 -11.02
N LEU A 291 10.58 12.96 -9.83
CA LEU A 291 9.66 11.86 -9.49
C LEU A 291 8.39 11.86 -10.34
N ASP A 292 7.84 13.03 -10.66
CA ASP A 292 6.65 13.11 -11.53
C ASP A 292 6.96 12.66 -12.96
N GLU A 293 8.13 13.02 -13.51
CA GLU A 293 8.58 12.54 -14.83
C GLU A 293 8.83 11.03 -14.83
N LEU A 294 9.48 10.49 -13.80
CA LEU A 294 9.64 9.04 -13.64
C LEU A 294 8.29 8.32 -13.56
N ASN A 295 7.32 8.89 -12.84
CA ASN A 295 5.99 8.30 -12.75
C ASN A 295 5.23 8.34 -14.08
N LYS A 296 5.40 9.39 -14.89
CA LYS A 296 4.87 9.44 -16.27
C LYS A 296 5.51 8.36 -17.13
N LYS A 297 6.84 8.20 -17.07
CA LYS A 297 7.58 7.15 -17.77
C LYS A 297 7.08 5.76 -17.36
N ARG A 298 6.97 5.51 -16.06
CA ARG A 298 6.43 4.24 -15.53
C ARG A 298 5.02 3.94 -16.05
N LYS A 299 4.10 4.95 -16.06
CA LYS A 299 2.74 4.77 -16.58
C LYS A 299 2.76 4.38 -18.06
N LYS A 300 3.57 5.05 -18.89
CA LYS A 300 3.70 4.71 -20.31
C LYS A 300 4.25 3.29 -20.50
N MET A 301 5.27 2.90 -19.73
CA MET A 301 5.80 1.53 -19.75
C MET A 301 4.72 0.52 -19.38
N GLN A 302 3.95 0.77 -18.32
CA GLN A 302 2.85 -0.10 -17.90
C GLN A 302 1.78 -0.25 -19.00
N GLU A 303 1.37 0.85 -19.63
CA GLU A 303 0.41 0.83 -20.74
C GLU A 303 0.92 -0.02 -21.90
N THR A 304 2.20 0.12 -22.27
CA THR A 304 2.84 -0.70 -23.31
C THR A 304 2.84 -2.18 -22.93
N ILE A 305 3.29 -2.52 -21.71
CA ILE A 305 3.33 -3.92 -21.24
C ILE A 305 1.93 -4.54 -21.29
N VAL A 306 0.91 -3.83 -20.76
CA VAL A 306 -0.47 -4.33 -20.75
C VAL A 306 -1.01 -4.53 -22.16
N ALA A 307 -0.75 -3.61 -23.09
CA ALA A 307 -1.20 -3.72 -24.49
C ALA A 307 -0.58 -4.94 -25.16
N GLU A 308 0.75 -5.11 -25.06
CA GLU A 308 1.45 -6.24 -25.66
C GLU A 308 1.10 -7.58 -24.99
N ALA A 309 0.88 -7.58 -23.66
CA ALA A 309 0.47 -8.75 -22.92
C ALA A 309 -0.91 -9.26 -23.36
N ARG A 310 -1.87 -8.36 -23.62
CA ARG A 310 -3.20 -8.73 -24.14
C ARG A 310 -3.15 -9.54 -25.43
N GLU A 311 -2.23 -9.20 -26.33
CA GLU A 311 -2.07 -9.91 -27.62
C GLU A 311 -1.52 -11.34 -27.44
N ARG A 312 -0.93 -11.63 -26.27
CA ARG A 312 -0.28 -12.93 -25.94
C ARG A 312 -1.11 -13.79 -25.00
N ILE A 313 -2.19 -13.25 -24.42
CA ILE A 313 -3.11 -13.99 -23.56
C ILE A 313 -4.05 -14.84 -24.41
N SER A 314 -4.23 -16.10 -24.00
CA SER A 314 -5.22 -17.01 -24.58
C SER A 314 -6.47 -17.08 -23.70
N ASP A 315 -7.64 -17.13 -24.33
CA ASP A 315 -8.90 -17.34 -23.62
C ASP A 315 -8.99 -18.71 -22.94
N ASP A 316 -8.21 -19.68 -23.41
CA ASP A 316 -8.14 -21.05 -22.85
C ASP A 316 -7.29 -21.14 -21.59
N ASP A 317 -6.45 -20.13 -21.29
CA ASP A 317 -5.58 -20.11 -20.11
C ASP A 317 -6.39 -19.73 -18.84
N PHE A 318 -6.25 -20.52 -17.79
CA PHE A 318 -6.77 -20.18 -16.45
C PHE A 318 -5.89 -19.17 -15.72
N VAL A 319 -4.59 -19.25 -15.93
CA VAL A 319 -3.57 -18.33 -15.41
C VAL A 319 -2.89 -17.66 -16.59
N ASN A 320 -2.97 -16.36 -16.69
CA ASN A 320 -2.34 -15.58 -17.75
C ASN A 320 -0.82 -15.51 -17.51
N VAL A 321 -0.03 -16.28 -18.25
CA VAL A 321 1.44 -16.24 -18.16
C VAL A 321 1.99 -15.68 -19.46
N VAL A 322 2.67 -14.52 -19.36
CA VAL A 322 3.22 -13.80 -20.50
C VAL A 322 4.64 -13.32 -20.24
N CYS A 323 5.46 -13.24 -21.29
CA CYS A 323 6.80 -12.69 -21.22
C CYS A 323 7.08 -11.71 -22.36
N GLY A 324 8.02 -10.78 -22.15
CA GLY A 324 8.44 -9.83 -23.16
C GLY A 324 9.68 -9.03 -22.77
N ASP A 325 10.14 -8.18 -23.68
CA ASP A 325 11.31 -7.31 -23.47
C ASP A 325 10.87 -6.06 -22.71
N TRP A 326 10.57 -6.27 -21.43
CA TRP A 326 9.94 -5.28 -20.54
C TRP A 326 10.86 -4.95 -19.36
N HIS A 327 10.56 -3.86 -18.69
CA HIS A 327 11.29 -3.46 -17.48
C HIS A 327 10.79 -4.22 -16.26
N GLU A 328 11.68 -4.96 -15.57
CA GLU A 328 11.35 -5.82 -14.42
C GLU A 328 10.67 -5.05 -13.25
N GLY A 329 10.97 -3.76 -13.06
CA GLY A 329 10.34 -2.92 -12.02
C GLY A 329 8.87 -2.59 -12.27
N VAL A 330 8.33 -2.85 -13.49
CA VAL A 330 6.97 -2.48 -13.89
C VAL A 330 6.06 -3.70 -14.09
N VAL A 331 6.62 -4.89 -14.35
CA VAL A 331 5.84 -6.11 -14.63
C VAL A 331 4.84 -6.49 -13.54
N GLY A 332 5.19 -6.26 -12.25
CA GLY A 332 4.29 -6.56 -11.15
C GLY A 332 3.04 -5.64 -11.09
N ILE A 333 3.18 -4.40 -11.58
CA ILE A 333 2.04 -3.47 -11.70
C ILE A 333 1.17 -3.89 -12.90
N ALA A 334 1.81 -4.30 -14.00
CA ALA A 334 1.11 -4.80 -15.18
C ALA A 334 0.34 -6.09 -14.85
N ALA A 335 0.92 -7.01 -14.07
CA ALA A 335 0.24 -8.21 -13.61
C ALA A 335 -1.05 -7.88 -12.82
N GLY A 336 -0.98 -6.93 -11.90
CA GLY A 336 -2.17 -6.45 -11.17
C GLY A 336 -3.26 -5.92 -12.11
N HIS A 337 -2.87 -5.11 -13.10
CA HIS A 337 -3.81 -4.57 -14.08
C HIS A 337 -4.48 -5.66 -14.93
N LEU A 338 -3.70 -6.68 -15.34
CA LEU A 338 -4.26 -7.82 -16.09
C LEU A 338 -5.22 -8.66 -15.24
N VAL A 339 -4.94 -8.83 -13.95
CA VAL A 339 -5.87 -9.49 -13.01
C VAL A 339 -7.19 -8.73 -12.90
N GLU A 340 -7.12 -7.41 -12.77
CA GLU A 340 -8.33 -6.58 -12.72
C GLU A 340 -9.15 -6.65 -14.00
N GLU A 341 -8.49 -6.70 -15.14
CA GLU A 341 -9.13 -6.73 -16.45
C GLU A 341 -9.73 -8.10 -16.79
N PHE A 342 -8.92 -9.17 -16.65
CA PHE A 342 -9.32 -10.52 -17.07
C PHE A 342 -9.99 -11.34 -15.97
N LYS A 343 -9.97 -10.87 -14.71
CA LYS A 343 -10.50 -11.60 -13.55
C LYS A 343 -9.92 -13.03 -13.44
N ARG A 344 -8.63 -13.15 -13.76
CA ARG A 344 -7.82 -14.39 -13.70
C ARG A 344 -6.45 -14.07 -13.11
N PRO A 345 -5.78 -15.00 -12.44
CA PRO A 345 -4.39 -14.81 -12.03
C PRO A 345 -3.49 -14.46 -13.21
N ALA A 346 -2.52 -13.60 -12.99
CA ALA A 346 -1.59 -13.17 -14.04
C ALA A 346 -0.14 -13.16 -13.53
N ILE A 347 0.78 -13.69 -14.36
CA ILE A 347 2.22 -13.69 -14.16
C ILE A 347 2.85 -13.01 -15.37
N VAL A 348 3.58 -11.92 -15.13
CA VAL A 348 4.23 -11.12 -16.17
C VAL A 348 5.73 -11.17 -15.95
N LEU A 349 6.47 -11.59 -16.97
CA LEU A 349 7.91 -11.86 -16.94
C LEU A 349 8.64 -10.92 -17.89
N ALA A 350 9.66 -10.24 -17.40
CA ALA A 350 10.61 -9.47 -18.20
C ALA A 350 11.76 -10.37 -18.63
N ARG A 351 12.20 -10.26 -19.88
CA ARG A 351 13.43 -10.88 -20.38
C ARG A 351 14.62 -10.01 -19.99
N LEU A 352 15.58 -10.58 -19.27
CA LEU A 352 16.82 -9.91 -18.89
C LEU A 352 17.90 -10.08 -19.99
N GLU A 353 18.96 -9.29 -19.89
CA GLU A 353 20.07 -9.30 -20.86
C GLU A 353 20.81 -10.65 -20.92
N ASP A 354 20.86 -11.38 -19.80
CA ASP A 354 21.43 -12.73 -19.70
C ASP A 354 20.53 -13.84 -20.28
N GLY A 355 19.35 -13.47 -20.79
CA GLY A 355 18.37 -14.39 -21.36
C GLY A 355 17.43 -15.03 -20.33
N THR A 356 17.61 -14.78 -19.05
CA THR A 356 16.67 -15.26 -18.03
C THR A 356 15.36 -14.45 -18.05
N LEU A 357 14.29 -15.04 -17.53
CA LEU A 357 13.01 -14.39 -17.33
C LEU A 357 12.81 -14.10 -15.84
N LYS A 358 12.53 -12.85 -15.50
CA LYS A 358 12.24 -12.43 -14.12
C LYS A 358 10.93 -11.66 -14.06
N GLY A 359 10.07 -11.96 -13.09
CA GLY A 359 8.78 -11.31 -13.04
C GLY A 359 8.03 -11.41 -11.74
N SER A 360 6.78 -11.02 -11.83
CA SER A 360 5.84 -11.03 -10.72
C SER A 360 4.49 -11.57 -11.13
N GLY A 361 3.85 -12.27 -10.19
CA GLY A 361 2.46 -12.70 -10.28
C GLY A 361 1.54 -11.97 -9.33
N ARG A 362 0.27 -11.88 -9.74
CA ARG A 362 -0.86 -11.45 -8.90
C ARG A 362 -1.96 -12.48 -9.03
N SER A 363 -2.59 -12.81 -7.92
CA SER A 363 -3.64 -13.82 -7.89
C SER A 363 -5.03 -13.22 -8.03
N PHE A 364 -5.99 -14.09 -8.26
CA PHE A 364 -7.42 -13.79 -8.28
C PHE A 364 -8.20 -14.90 -7.57
N GLY A 365 -9.14 -14.52 -6.72
CA GLY A 365 -10.00 -15.46 -6.00
C GLY A 365 -9.25 -16.33 -5.00
N GLU A 366 -9.49 -17.64 -5.02
CA GLU A 366 -8.94 -18.61 -4.08
C GLU A 366 -7.60 -19.23 -4.55
N PHE A 367 -7.09 -18.85 -5.72
CA PHE A 367 -5.84 -19.41 -6.24
C PHE A 367 -4.63 -18.90 -5.48
N SER A 368 -3.83 -19.81 -4.92
CA SER A 368 -2.59 -19.46 -4.19
C SER A 368 -1.39 -19.52 -5.14
N LEU A 369 -0.78 -18.35 -5.41
CA LEU A 369 0.46 -18.28 -6.20
C LEU A 369 1.64 -18.91 -5.48
N GLY A 370 1.73 -18.77 -4.15
CA GLY A 370 2.82 -19.40 -3.39
C GLY A 370 2.81 -20.92 -3.49
N GLU A 371 1.63 -21.55 -3.46
CA GLU A 371 1.51 -23.01 -3.68
C GLU A 371 1.79 -23.40 -5.14
N ALA A 372 1.29 -22.60 -6.07
CA ALA A 372 1.52 -22.85 -7.50
C ALA A 372 3.01 -22.82 -7.87
N LEU A 373 3.79 -21.89 -7.28
CA LEU A 373 5.24 -21.85 -7.51
C LEU A 373 5.94 -23.08 -6.94
N ARG A 374 5.52 -23.60 -5.78
CA ARG A 374 6.09 -24.84 -5.21
C ARG A 374 5.90 -26.05 -6.14
N VAL A 375 4.77 -26.13 -6.84
CA VAL A 375 4.51 -27.19 -7.83
C VAL A 375 5.41 -27.05 -9.07
N CYS A 376 5.94 -25.85 -9.31
CA CYS A 376 6.81 -25.53 -10.43
C CYS A 376 8.28 -25.35 -10.03
N ASP A 377 8.68 -25.67 -8.79
CA ASP A 377 9.98 -25.33 -8.21
C ASP A 377 11.17 -25.81 -9.06
N ASP A 378 11.09 -27.01 -9.65
CA ASP A 378 12.11 -27.56 -10.54
C ASP A 378 12.30 -26.81 -11.87
N LEU A 379 11.38 -25.92 -12.23
CA LEU A 379 11.46 -25.07 -13.43
C LEU A 379 12.00 -23.67 -13.12
N LEU A 380 12.11 -23.31 -11.85
CA LEU A 380 12.48 -21.97 -11.39
C LEU A 380 13.98 -21.89 -11.05
N LEU A 381 14.57 -20.74 -11.30
CA LEU A 381 15.87 -20.35 -10.72
C LEU A 381 15.68 -19.81 -9.31
N THR A 382 14.67 -18.96 -9.13
CA THR A 382 14.22 -18.47 -7.85
C THR A 382 12.70 -18.30 -7.88
N GLY A 383 12.04 -18.53 -6.75
CA GLY A 383 10.61 -18.31 -6.63
C GLY A 383 10.21 -18.15 -5.18
N GLY A 384 9.23 -17.27 -4.93
CA GLY A 384 8.68 -17.08 -3.60
C GLY A 384 7.53 -16.09 -3.59
N GLY A 385 6.77 -16.11 -2.51
CA GLY A 385 5.62 -15.24 -2.32
C GLY A 385 4.53 -15.89 -1.49
N HIS A 386 3.42 -15.18 -1.42
CA HIS A 386 2.23 -15.56 -0.67
C HIS A 386 1.08 -15.96 -1.59
N ALA A 387 -0.09 -16.20 -1.03
CA ALA A 387 -1.26 -16.56 -1.83
C ALA A 387 -1.60 -15.49 -2.90
N ALA A 388 -1.54 -14.21 -2.56
CA ALA A 388 -1.98 -13.11 -3.43
C ALA A 388 -0.94 -12.63 -4.44
N ALA A 389 0.36 -12.75 -4.15
CA ALA A 389 1.43 -12.20 -4.97
C ALA A 389 2.70 -13.04 -4.89
N CYS A 390 3.46 -13.08 -6.00
CA CYS A 390 4.74 -13.77 -6.06
C CYS A 390 5.77 -13.02 -6.90
N GLY A 391 7.05 -13.34 -6.63
CA GLY A 391 8.20 -13.03 -7.48
C GLY A 391 8.86 -14.32 -7.94
N LEU A 392 9.37 -14.36 -9.16
CA LEU A 392 10.04 -15.55 -9.70
C LEU A 392 11.04 -15.21 -10.79
N SER A 393 11.99 -16.11 -10.99
CA SER A 393 12.86 -16.14 -12.17
C SER A 393 13.02 -17.55 -12.71
N LEU A 394 13.19 -17.68 -14.01
CA LEU A 394 13.37 -18.96 -14.69
C LEU A 394 14.19 -18.79 -15.98
N GLU A 395 14.79 -19.88 -16.45
CA GLU A 395 15.40 -19.92 -17.78
C GLU A 395 14.32 -19.76 -18.86
N ALA A 396 14.64 -19.00 -19.92
CA ALA A 396 13.67 -18.78 -21.01
C ALA A 396 13.23 -20.10 -21.69
N SER A 397 14.08 -21.12 -21.68
CA SER A 397 13.76 -22.47 -22.18
C SER A 397 12.67 -23.19 -21.39
N ASN A 398 12.47 -22.82 -20.13
CA ASN A 398 11.46 -23.40 -19.24
C ASN A 398 10.09 -22.70 -19.33
N PHE A 399 9.97 -21.60 -20.07
CA PHE A 399 8.76 -20.79 -20.10
C PHE A 399 7.50 -21.57 -20.47
N ASP A 400 7.53 -22.32 -21.55
CA ASP A 400 6.36 -23.08 -22.04
C ASP A 400 5.98 -24.21 -21.07
N ALA A 401 6.98 -24.90 -20.49
CA ALA A 401 6.76 -25.94 -19.49
C ALA A 401 6.15 -25.34 -18.20
N PHE A 402 6.64 -24.19 -17.76
CA PHE A 402 6.10 -23.45 -16.61
C PHE A 402 4.65 -23.00 -16.86
N LYS A 403 4.38 -22.35 -18.00
CA LYS A 403 3.04 -21.90 -18.39
C LYS A 403 2.06 -23.06 -18.42
N LYS A 404 2.44 -24.18 -19.01
CA LYS A 404 1.60 -25.37 -19.07
C LYS A 404 1.32 -25.94 -17.68
N ARG A 405 2.36 -26.15 -16.86
CA ARG A 405 2.23 -26.78 -15.53
C ARG A 405 1.37 -25.95 -14.58
N ILE A 406 1.51 -24.63 -14.56
CA ILE A 406 0.72 -23.78 -13.67
C ILE A 406 -0.76 -23.76 -14.06
N ASN A 407 -1.08 -23.83 -15.35
CA ASN A 407 -2.46 -23.94 -15.85
C ASN A 407 -3.06 -25.34 -15.56
N GLU A 408 -2.29 -26.42 -15.70
CA GLU A 408 -2.70 -27.77 -15.30
C GLU A 408 -2.95 -27.85 -13.78
N TYR A 409 -2.10 -27.22 -12.97
CA TYR A 409 -2.29 -27.14 -11.54
C TYR A 409 -3.59 -26.39 -11.19
N TYR A 410 -3.83 -25.22 -11.80
CA TYR A 410 -5.09 -24.49 -11.60
C TYR A 410 -6.31 -25.37 -11.93
N ALA A 411 -6.29 -26.06 -13.07
CA ALA A 411 -7.37 -26.94 -13.49
C ALA A 411 -7.61 -28.09 -12.50
N SER A 412 -6.54 -28.65 -11.90
CA SER A 412 -6.61 -29.74 -10.93
C SER A 412 -7.29 -29.35 -9.61
N LEU A 413 -7.25 -28.06 -9.24
CA LEU A 413 -7.86 -27.55 -8.01
C LEU A 413 -9.40 -27.51 -8.08
N GLY A 414 -9.98 -27.64 -9.28
CA GLY A 414 -11.44 -27.62 -9.46
C GLY A 414 -12.08 -26.34 -8.92
N LEU A 415 -11.39 -25.20 -8.99
CA LEU A 415 -11.87 -23.90 -8.51
C LEU A 415 -13.11 -23.49 -9.32
N LYS A 416 -14.26 -24.05 -8.92
CA LYS A 416 -15.56 -23.75 -9.49
C LYS A 416 -16.10 -22.48 -8.81
N ASN A 417 -16.76 -21.64 -9.62
CA ASN A 417 -17.52 -20.50 -9.11
C ASN A 417 -16.69 -19.32 -8.58
N GLN A 418 -15.70 -18.89 -9.35
CA GLN A 418 -14.97 -17.63 -9.11
C GLN A 418 -15.88 -16.39 -9.25
N GLU A 419 -17.12 -16.56 -9.77
CA GLU A 419 -18.13 -15.48 -9.89
C GLU A 419 -18.43 -14.78 -8.55
N LYS A 420 -18.30 -15.50 -7.42
CA LYS A 420 -18.47 -14.91 -6.08
C LYS A 420 -17.50 -13.76 -5.78
N PHE A 421 -16.30 -13.75 -6.44
CA PHE A 421 -15.31 -12.69 -6.31
C PHE A 421 -15.54 -11.54 -7.29
N LEU A 422 -16.44 -11.70 -8.26
CA LEU A 422 -16.82 -10.65 -9.21
C LEU A 422 -17.84 -9.66 -8.61
N ARG A 423 -18.50 -10.05 -7.53
CA ARG A 423 -19.53 -9.22 -6.87
C ARG A 423 -19.01 -8.72 -5.54
N ALA A 424 -18.91 -7.40 -5.41
CA ALA A 424 -18.67 -6.80 -4.12
C ALA A 424 -19.86 -7.08 -3.18
N LYS A 425 -19.58 -7.32 -1.92
CA LYS A 425 -20.65 -7.47 -0.91
C LYS A 425 -21.18 -6.08 -0.57
N SER A 426 -22.48 -5.86 -0.71
CA SER A 426 -23.13 -4.62 -0.32
C SER A 426 -23.18 -4.49 1.20
N ASP A 427 -22.82 -3.32 1.70
CA ASP A 427 -23.00 -2.99 3.13
C ASP A 427 -24.46 -2.66 3.44
N ILE A 428 -25.11 -1.90 2.56
CA ILE A 428 -26.49 -1.46 2.74
C ILE A 428 -27.30 -1.71 1.48
N ILE A 429 -28.41 -2.44 1.64
CA ILE A 429 -29.45 -2.57 0.60
C ILE A 429 -30.50 -1.51 0.85
N LEU A 430 -30.57 -0.54 -0.05
CA LEU A 430 -31.51 0.58 0.02
C LEU A 430 -32.91 0.14 -0.47
N LYS A 431 -33.95 0.65 0.17
CA LYS A 431 -35.33 0.48 -0.28
C LYS A 431 -35.76 1.55 -1.29
N ASP A 432 -35.20 2.74 -1.14
CA ASP A 432 -35.41 3.93 -1.96
C ASP A 432 -34.25 4.92 -1.76
N LEU A 433 -34.27 6.04 -2.47
CA LEU A 433 -33.23 7.07 -2.42
C LEU A 433 -33.55 8.19 -1.40
N LYS A 434 -34.65 8.11 -0.64
CA LYS A 434 -35.14 9.20 0.21
C LYS A 434 -34.06 9.77 1.14
N ASP A 435 -33.29 8.90 1.75
CA ASP A 435 -32.27 9.28 2.74
C ASP A 435 -30.86 9.37 2.12
N VAL A 436 -30.71 9.18 0.80
CA VAL A 436 -29.45 9.43 0.09
C VAL A 436 -29.32 10.93 -0.19
N ASN A 437 -28.57 11.62 0.66
CA ASN A 437 -28.42 13.08 0.68
C ASN A 437 -27.04 13.48 1.22
N CYS A 438 -26.77 14.79 1.31
CA CYS A 438 -25.49 15.30 1.79
C CYS A 438 -25.20 14.93 3.27
N GLU A 439 -26.23 14.82 4.11
CA GLU A 439 -26.07 14.43 5.52
C GLU A 439 -25.52 13.00 5.62
N LEU A 440 -26.10 12.04 4.87
CA LEU A 440 -25.58 10.68 4.82
C LEU A 440 -24.16 10.62 4.25
N TYR A 441 -23.87 11.42 3.22
CA TYR A 441 -22.51 11.52 2.67
C TYR A 441 -21.52 12.01 3.73
N ASP A 442 -21.82 13.08 4.43
CA ASP A 442 -20.96 13.65 5.47
C ASP A 442 -20.74 12.66 6.62
N GLU A 443 -21.76 11.90 7.02
CA GLU A 443 -21.64 10.83 8.01
C GLU A 443 -20.73 9.68 7.51
N VAL A 444 -20.87 9.25 6.26
CA VAL A 444 -20.00 8.22 5.66
C VAL A 444 -18.54 8.69 5.65
N GLN A 445 -18.29 10.00 5.46
CA GLN A 445 -16.93 10.54 5.50
C GLN A 445 -16.27 10.46 6.90
N LEU A 446 -17.03 10.28 7.98
CA LEU A 446 -16.46 10.03 9.32
C LEU A 446 -15.68 8.70 9.39
N LEU A 447 -15.96 7.78 8.48
CA LEU A 447 -15.22 6.52 8.36
C LEU A 447 -13.84 6.68 7.69
N GLU A 448 -13.55 7.81 7.01
CA GLU A 448 -12.23 8.06 6.40
C GLU A 448 -11.10 8.01 7.45
N PRO A 449 -9.88 7.54 7.09
CA PRO A 449 -9.46 7.10 5.75
C PRO A 449 -9.92 5.68 5.40
N PHE A 450 -10.38 5.51 4.15
CA PHE A 450 -10.73 4.21 3.60
C PHE A 450 -9.49 3.47 3.08
N GLY A 451 -9.51 2.14 3.13
CA GLY A 451 -8.43 1.28 2.66
C GLY A 451 -8.67 -0.18 3.05
N GLU A 452 -7.60 -0.94 3.14
CA GLU A 452 -7.68 -2.34 3.58
C GLU A 452 -8.28 -2.41 4.99
N GLY A 453 -9.16 -3.37 5.25
CA GLY A 453 -9.86 -3.54 6.54
C GLY A 453 -10.92 -2.48 6.85
N ASN A 454 -10.95 -1.35 6.13
CA ASN A 454 -11.96 -0.30 6.24
C ASN A 454 -12.32 0.23 4.85
N THR A 455 -12.99 -0.59 4.06
CA THR A 455 -13.38 -0.25 2.69
C THR A 455 -14.48 0.81 2.66
N GLU A 456 -14.53 1.59 1.57
CA GLU A 456 -15.63 2.53 1.33
C GLU A 456 -16.97 1.78 1.31
N PRO A 457 -18.02 2.29 1.99
CA PRO A 457 -19.32 1.60 2.05
C PRO A 457 -19.98 1.45 0.69
N ILE A 458 -20.46 0.24 0.39
CA ILE A 458 -21.15 -0.09 -0.85
C ILE A 458 -22.65 -0.15 -0.59
N PHE A 459 -23.37 0.72 -1.30
CA PHE A 459 -24.83 0.76 -1.32
C PHE A 459 -25.36 -0.02 -2.51
N GLU A 460 -26.47 -0.72 -2.32
CA GLU A 460 -27.16 -1.45 -3.38
C GLU A 460 -28.60 -0.99 -3.50
N LEU A 461 -29.06 -0.75 -4.71
CA LEU A 461 -30.45 -0.39 -4.99
C LEU A 461 -30.95 -1.06 -6.27
N ARG A 462 -32.14 -1.63 -6.23
CA ARG A 462 -32.89 -1.99 -7.43
C ARG A 462 -33.67 -0.79 -7.92
N ALA A 463 -33.28 -0.24 -9.07
CA ALA A 463 -33.84 0.98 -9.62
C ALA A 463 -34.05 0.89 -11.14
N LYS A 464 -34.87 1.78 -11.69
CA LYS A 464 -35.04 1.92 -13.13
C LYS A 464 -33.97 2.86 -13.68
N ILE A 465 -33.31 2.46 -14.75
CA ILE A 465 -32.38 3.33 -15.48
C ILE A 465 -33.20 4.35 -16.28
N LYS A 466 -33.16 5.60 -15.87
CA LYS A 466 -33.88 6.70 -16.52
C LYS A 466 -33.18 7.17 -17.78
N SER A 467 -31.86 7.38 -17.69
CA SER A 467 -31.05 7.86 -18.82
C SER A 467 -29.62 7.38 -18.75
N ARG A 468 -28.97 7.33 -19.90
CA ARG A 468 -27.59 6.92 -20.09
C ARG A 468 -26.87 7.94 -20.95
N LYS A 469 -25.63 8.29 -20.58
CA LYS A 469 -24.74 9.12 -21.39
C LYS A 469 -23.34 8.54 -21.35
N ILE A 470 -22.74 8.29 -22.51
CA ILE A 470 -21.35 7.87 -22.66
C ILE A 470 -20.51 9.11 -22.94
N LEU A 471 -19.41 9.27 -22.20
CA LEU A 471 -18.48 10.37 -22.31
C LEU A 471 -17.09 9.83 -22.68
N LYS A 472 -16.46 10.40 -23.71
CA LYS A 472 -15.12 9.99 -24.18
C LYS A 472 -14.99 8.47 -24.40
N GLU A 473 -16.05 7.82 -24.87
CA GLU A 473 -16.13 6.38 -25.23
C GLU A 473 -15.84 5.39 -24.09
N LYS A 474 -15.53 5.85 -22.88
CA LYS A 474 -15.09 5.03 -21.76
C LYS A 474 -15.67 5.42 -20.40
N TYR A 475 -16.36 6.54 -20.30
CA TYR A 475 -17.02 6.96 -19.07
C TYR A 475 -18.53 6.82 -19.21
N LEU A 476 -19.17 6.23 -18.21
CA LEU A 476 -20.61 6.05 -18.18
C LEU A 476 -21.22 6.98 -17.12
N SER A 477 -22.21 7.76 -17.51
CA SER A 477 -23.09 8.48 -16.60
C SER A 477 -24.49 7.90 -16.73
N LEU A 478 -25.02 7.39 -15.63
CA LEU A 478 -26.40 6.90 -15.52
C LEU A 478 -27.20 7.85 -14.62
N SER A 479 -28.49 8.06 -14.96
CA SER A 479 -29.48 8.53 -14.00
C SER A 479 -30.38 7.35 -13.66
N ILE A 480 -30.45 6.96 -12.40
CA ILE A 480 -31.39 5.97 -11.90
C ILE A 480 -32.53 6.66 -11.17
N VAL A 481 -33.70 6.03 -11.18
CA VAL A 481 -34.88 6.53 -10.49
C VAL A 481 -35.46 5.39 -9.64
N ASP A 482 -35.78 5.69 -8.39
CA ASP A 482 -36.42 4.75 -7.49
C ASP A 482 -37.93 4.64 -7.74
N LYS A 483 -38.62 3.82 -6.95
CA LYS A 483 -40.06 3.63 -7.03
C LYS A 483 -40.88 4.89 -6.73
N ASP A 484 -40.33 5.83 -5.98
CA ASP A 484 -40.98 7.06 -5.52
C ASP A 484 -40.64 8.26 -6.43
N GLY A 485 -39.85 8.03 -7.49
CA GLY A 485 -39.50 9.03 -8.50
C GLY A 485 -38.29 9.89 -8.15
N LYS A 486 -37.59 9.59 -7.04
CA LYS A 486 -36.33 10.28 -6.70
C LYS A 486 -35.19 9.77 -7.58
N GLU A 487 -34.37 10.70 -8.05
CA GLU A 487 -33.26 10.41 -8.95
C GLU A 487 -31.91 10.46 -8.26
N LEU A 488 -30.99 9.60 -8.71
CA LEU A 488 -29.58 9.66 -8.36
C LEU A 488 -28.74 9.54 -9.63
N ARG A 489 -27.78 10.42 -9.78
CA ARG A 489 -26.77 10.30 -10.81
C ARG A 489 -25.64 9.40 -10.37
N LEU A 490 -25.27 8.46 -11.24
CA LEU A 490 -24.18 7.53 -11.03
C LEU A 490 -23.13 7.69 -12.13
N MET A 491 -21.86 7.56 -11.76
CA MET A 491 -20.74 7.66 -12.68
C MET A 491 -19.89 6.39 -12.63
N ALA A 492 -19.42 5.93 -13.79
CA ALA A 492 -18.35 4.95 -13.89
C ALA A 492 -17.21 5.50 -14.72
N PHE A 493 -16.00 5.44 -14.17
CA PHE A 493 -14.78 5.77 -14.88
C PHE A 493 -14.21 4.47 -15.46
N TYR A 494 -13.92 4.46 -16.77
CA TYR A 494 -13.44 3.27 -17.49
C TYR A 494 -14.43 2.09 -17.41
N ALA A 495 -15.69 2.36 -17.73
CA ALA A 495 -16.77 1.40 -17.68
C ALA A 495 -16.50 0.18 -18.59
N PRO A 496 -16.74 -1.05 -18.13
CA PRO A 496 -16.74 -2.25 -18.97
C PRO A 496 -17.70 -2.10 -20.16
N LYS A 497 -17.42 -2.81 -21.26
CA LYS A 497 -18.24 -2.71 -22.50
C LYS A 497 -19.70 -3.06 -22.21
N GLU A 498 -19.95 -4.06 -21.40
CA GLU A 498 -21.30 -4.50 -21.04
C GLU A 498 -22.11 -3.37 -20.38
N TRP A 499 -21.47 -2.52 -19.57
CA TRP A 499 -22.15 -1.38 -18.93
C TRP A 499 -22.45 -0.26 -19.93
N LEU A 500 -21.61 -0.12 -20.95
CA LEU A 500 -21.81 0.87 -22.01
C LEU A 500 -23.02 0.51 -22.91
N GLU A 501 -23.48 -0.75 -22.91
CA GLU A 501 -24.59 -1.24 -23.71
C GLU A 501 -25.94 -1.20 -22.97
N VAL A 502 -25.93 -0.92 -21.66
CA VAL A 502 -27.16 -0.87 -20.83
C VAL A 502 -28.14 0.17 -21.38
N SER A 503 -29.40 -0.24 -21.57
CA SER A 503 -30.46 0.60 -22.13
C SER A 503 -31.22 1.39 -21.07
N ALA A 504 -31.70 2.59 -21.43
CA ALA A 504 -32.67 3.30 -20.60
C ALA A 504 -34.03 2.58 -20.61
N GLY A 505 -34.77 2.69 -19.50
CA GLY A 505 -36.10 2.08 -19.33
C GLY A 505 -36.08 0.73 -18.63
N VAL A 506 -34.92 0.06 -18.52
CA VAL A 506 -34.80 -1.25 -17.86
C VAL A 506 -34.61 -1.09 -16.35
N TYR A 507 -34.96 -2.14 -15.59
CA TYR A 507 -34.65 -2.26 -14.19
C TYR A 507 -33.29 -2.96 -14.01
N ALA A 508 -32.51 -2.48 -13.05
CA ALA A 508 -31.23 -3.06 -12.68
C ALA A 508 -31.02 -2.99 -11.17
N THR A 509 -30.25 -3.93 -10.64
CA THR A 509 -29.66 -3.84 -9.32
C THR A 509 -28.28 -3.20 -9.48
N VAL A 510 -28.10 -2.01 -8.91
CA VAL A 510 -26.85 -1.23 -9.03
C VAL A 510 -26.18 -1.14 -7.68
N GLN A 511 -24.89 -1.46 -7.63
CA GLN A 511 -24.03 -1.22 -6.48
C GLN A 511 -23.20 0.04 -6.72
N PHE A 512 -23.09 0.89 -5.72
CA PHE A 512 -22.37 2.15 -5.82
C PHE A 512 -21.84 2.62 -4.46
N THR A 513 -20.79 3.43 -4.49
CA THR A 513 -20.34 4.24 -3.35
C THR A 513 -20.85 5.67 -3.51
N LEU A 514 -20.86 6.46 -2.42
CA LEU A 514 -21.33 7.84 -2.46
C LEU A 514 -20.18 8.78 -2.83
N SER A 515 -20.47 9.77 -3.66
CA SER A 515 -19.55 10.83 -4.01
C SER A 515 -20.25 12.19 -3.97
N LEU A 516 -19.48 13.26 -3.78
CA LEU A 516 -20.00 14.61 -3.76
C LEU A 516 -19.58 15.35 -5.02
N ASN A 517 -20.55 15.89 -5.73
CA ASN A 517 -20.31 16.80 -6.87
C ASN A 517 -20.56 18.25 -6.42
N GLU A 518 -19.50 19.05 -6.47
CA GLU A 518 -19.58 20.48 -6.16
C GLU A 518 -19.42 21.29 -7.46
N TRP A 519 -20.50 21.95 -7.87
CA TRP A 519 -20.49 22.81 -9.03
C TRP A 519 -21.28 24.08 -8.81
N GLY A 520 -20.66 25.23 -9.10
CA GLY A 520 -21.34 26.53 -8.98
C GLY A 520 -21.85 26.84 -7.55
N GLY A 521 -21.15 26.35 -6.52
CA GLY A 521 -21.53 26.51 -5.12
C GLY A 521 -22.68 25.59 -4.65
N ARG A 522 -23.15 24.69 -5.50
CA ARG A 522 -24.14 23.66 -5.14
C ARG A 522 -23.45 22.32 -4.89
N LYS A 523 -23.85 21.67 -3.82
CA LYS A 523 -23.40 20.31 -3.45
C LYS A 523 -24.52 19.32 -3.76
N ASN A 524 -24.20 18.30 -4.55
CA ASN A 524 -25.13 17.22 -4.86
C ASN A 524 -24.44 15.88 -4.60
N VAL A 525 -25.14 14.96 -3.94
CA VAL A 525 -24.68 13.58 -3.82
C VAL A 525 -24.89 12.88 -5.14
N GLU A 526 -23.85 12.20 -5.58
CA GLU A 526 -23.83 11.28 -6.72
C GLU A 526 -23.28 9.94 -6.24
N GLY A 527 -23.30 8.93 -7.09
CA GLY A 527 -22.65 7.65 -6.79
C GLY A 527 -21.60 7.28 -7.82
N GLN A 528 -20.58 6.55 -7.37
CA GLN A 528 -19.65 5.86 -8.26
C GLN A 528 -20.08 4.41 -8.41
N ILE A 529 -20.30 3.95 -9.64
CA ILE A 529 -20.80 2.60 -9.93
C ILE A 529 -19.71 1.57 -9.61
N ILE A 530 -20.09 0.55 -8.86
CA ILE A 530 -19.28 -0.64 -8.55
C ILE A 530 -19.73 -1.83 -9.40
N SER A 531 -21.05 -2.04 -9.55
CA SER A 531 -21.59 -3.07 -10.43
C SER A 531 -22.98 -2.71 -10.95
N ILE A 532 -23.35 -3.29 -12.09
CA ILE A 532 -24.69 -3.22 -12.68
C ILE A 532 -25.13 -4.63 -13.03
N ASN A 533 -26.25 -5.08 -12.45
CA ASN A 533 -26.87 -6.36 -12.77
C ASN A 533 -28.26 -6.09 -13.33
N LEU A 534 -28.45 -6.41 -14.61
CA LEU A 534 -29.75 -6.28 -15.27
C LEU A 534 -30.71 -7.35 -14.76
N ASP A 535 -31.96 -6.98 -14.51
CA ASP A 535 -33.00 -7.96 -14.25
C ASP A 535 -33.20 -8.81 -15.52
N LYS A 536 -33.10 -10.13 -15.39
CA LYS A 536 -33.34 -11.08 -16.48
C LYS A 536 -34.82 -11.17 -16.84
#